data_f4a56deacc684db70850e1446f31500d
#
_entry.id   f4a56deacc684db70850e1446f31500d
#
_cell.length_a   1.000
_cell.length_b   1.000
_cell.length_c   1.000
_cell.angle_alpha   90.00
_cell.angle_beta   90.00
_cell.angle_gamma   90.00
#
_symmetry.space_group_name_H-M   'P 1'
#
loop_
_entity.id
_entity.type
_entity.pdbx_description
1 polymer ?
#
loop_
_entity_poly.entity_id
_entity_poly.type
_entity_poly.pdbx_seq_one_letter_code
_entity_poly.pdbx_strand_id
1 'polypeptide(L)'
;MMTPQKQGYVFIAITMCIWGGFTLTARLSANWGIGAWDITALRFLLAFCILMPILIYKKDTAFLWKKEPFILAMIGGVCYCITAYSAFHYVPAAHAAIFLNGCIPLCTAVAAYLLFRQPFDRHTWLSLSIMLLALTAMSGLMYQETGVAFSLGDGLFFLSAVLWGTFTVLLRQWKLSAWHSMAGVAILCGLVGMGIGALQPWRWIRQDSLKAQLEQQKKQS
;
A
#
# COMPACT_ATOMS: atom_id res chain seq x y z
N MET A 1 12.22 11.28 -31.91
CA MET A 1 11.01 11.02 -31.07
C MET A 1 10.97 9.57 -30.68
N MET A 2 10.72 9.24 -29.41
CA MET A 2 10.55 7.83 -28.97
C MET A 2 9.21 7.29 -29.48
N THR A 3 9.20 6.06 -29.97
CA THR A 3 7.93 5.39 -30.35
C THR A 3 7.06 5.18 -29.09
N PRO A 4 5.72 5.16 -29.22
CA PRO A 4 4.82 4.93 -28.09
C PRO A 4 5.16 3.69 -27.25
N GLN A 5 5.65 2.64 -27.92
CA GLN A 5 6.08 1.40 -27.29
C GLN A 5 7.34 1.59 -26.42
N LYS A 6 8.32 2.35 -26.90
CA LYS A 6 9.53 2.68 -26.11
C LYS A 6 9.20 3.55 -24.90
N GLN A 7 8.26 4.49 -25.04
CA GLN A 7 7.75 5.27 -23.90
C GLN A 7 7.10 4.36 -22.85
N GLY A 8 6.30 3.37 -23.27
CA GLY A 8 5.71 2.38 -22.37
C GLY A 8 6.75 1.61 -21.55
N TYR A 9 7.84 1.14 -22.17
CA TYR A 9 8.90 0.44 -21.45
C TYR A 9 9.61 1.34 -20.44
N VAL A 10 9.85 2.61 -20.77
CA VAL A 10 10.43 3.58 -19.83
C VAL A 10 9.53 3.80 -18.62
N PHE A 11 8.22 3.98 -18.84
CA PHE A 11 7.27 4.13 -17.73
C PHE A 11 7.19 2.89 -16.86
N ILE A 12 7.23 1.69 -17.44
CA ILE A 12 7.29 0.43 -16.67
C ILE A 12 8.55 0.39 -15.81
N ALA A 13 9.72 0.68 -16.37
CA ALA A 13 10.98 0.68 -15.64
C ALA A 13 10.97 1.68 -14.47
N ILE A 14 10.49 2.91 -14.70
CA ILE A 14 10.34 3.93 -13.66
C ILE A 14 9.39 3.43 -12.56
N THR A 15 8.26 2.85 -12.94
CA THR A 15 7.29 2.31 -11.98
C THR A 15 7.89 1.22 -11.12
N MET A 16 8.66 0.29 -11.72
CA MET A 16 9.36 -0.77 -10.99
C MET A 16 10.38 -0.21 -9.99
N CYS A 17 11.15 0.81 -10.36
CA CYS A 17 12.07 1.50 -9.45
C CYS A 17 11.33 2.16 -8.28
N ILE A 18 10.20 2.82 -8.54
CA ILE A 18 9.36 3.44 -7.49
C ILE A 18 8.82 2.38 -6.53
N TRP A 19 8.34 1.25 -7.03
CA TRP A 19 7.81 0.16 -6.20
C TRP A 19 8.91 -0.52 -5.38
N GLY A 20 10.10 -0.73 -5.95
CA GLY A 20 11.26 -1.22 -5.21
C GLY A 20 11.67 -0.25 -4.10
N GLY A 21 11.72 1.05 -4.40
CA GLY A 21 11.97 2.10 -3.43
C GLY A 21 10.92 2.15 -2.31
N PHE A 22 9.65 1.94 -2.64
CA PHE A 22 8.57 1.84 -1.64
C PHE A 22 8.84 0.70 -0.63
N THR A 23 9.14 -0.49 -1.12
CA THR A 23 9.40 -1.66 -0.26
C THR A 23 10.60 -1.42 0.65
N LEU A 24 11.68 -0.86 0.10
CA LEU A 24 12.90 -0.54 0.85
C LEU A 24 12.63 0.51 1.94
N THR A 25 12.01 1.63 1.59
CA THR A 25 11.70 2.71 2.54
C THR A 25 10.73 2.26 3.62
N ALA A 26 9.74 1.43 3.28
CA ALA A 26 8.81 0.85 4.24
C ALA A 26 9.54 -0.02 5.28
N ARG A 27 10.48 -0.87 4.83
CA ARG A 27 11.26 -1.71 5.74
C ARG A 27 12.22 -0.90 6.60
N LEU A 28 12.92 0.08 6.03
CA LEU A 28 13.80 0.97 6.78
C LEU A 28 13.02 1.75 7.85
N SER A 29 11.85 2.26 7.52
CA SER A 29 10.98 2.97 8.46
C SER A 29 10.57 2.08 9.64
N ALA A 30 10.21 0.82 9.37
CA ALA A 30 9.89 -0.15 10.41
C ALA A 30 11.10 -0.43 11.32
N ASN A 31 12.30 -0.56 10.74
CA ASN A 31 13.54 -0.77 11.51
C ASN A 31 13.89 0.44 12.39
N TRP A 32 13.56 1.66 11.95
CA TRP A 32 13.75 2.90 12.74
C TRP A 32 12.63 3.14 13.75
N GLY A 33 11.65 2.24 13.84
CA GLY A 33 10.52 2.36 14.77
C GLY A 33 9.50 3.42 14.38
N ILE A 34 9.50 3.86 13.12
CA ILE A 34 8.50 4.80 12.61
C ILE A 34 7.17 4.05 12.47
N GLY A 35 6.13 4.57 13.08
CA GLY A 35 4.81 3.95 13.06
C GLY A 35 4.20 3.92 11.66
N ALA A 36 3.39 2.88 11.38
CA ALA A 36 2.70 2.73 10.09
C ALA A 36 1.79 3.94 9.78
N TRP A 37 1.20 4.55 10.79
CA TRP A 37 0.41 5.77 10.65
C TRP A 37 1.23 6.97 10.23
N ASP A 38 2.41 7.13 10.83
CA ASP A 38 3.27 8.30 10.62
C ASP A 38 3.80 8.32 9.19
N ILE A 39 4.27 7.17 8.69
CA ILE A 39 4.73 7.07 7.31
C ILE A 39 3.59 7.22 6.30
N THR A 40 2.39 6.69 6.62
CA THR A 40 1.19 6.86 5.80
C THR A 40 0.78 8.33 5.74
N ALA A 41 0.73 9.01 6.88
CA ALA A 41 0.39 10.43 6.97
C ALA A 41 1.39 11.30 6.21
N LEU A 42 2.69 11.07 6.40
CA LEU A 42 3.75 11.82 5.71
C LEU A 42 3.65 11.67 4.18
N ARG A 43 3.45 10.44 3.70
CA ARG A 43 3.30 10.14 2.27
C ARG A 43 2.15 10.92 1.65
N PHE A 44 0.98 10.90 2.27
CA PHE A 44 -0.21 11.55 1.73
C PHE A 44 -0.23 13.04 1.98
N LEU A 45 0.40 13.54 3.06
CA LEU A 45 0.56 14.96 3.30
C LEU A 45 1.39 15.62 2.19
N LEU A 46 2.52 15.02 1.81
CA LEU A 46 3.33 15.52 0.70
C LEU A 46 2.54 15.54 -0.62
N ALA A 47 1.81 14.46 -0.91
CA ALA A 47 0.97 14.39 -2.11
C ALA A 47 -0.16 15.44 -2.07
N PHE A 48 -0.79 15.65 -0.92
CA PHE A 48 -1.80 16.68 -0.69
C PHE A 48 -1.25 18.09 -0.95
N CYS A 49 -0.10 18.43 -0.38
CA CYS A 49 0.54 19.73 -0.55
C CYS A 49 0.87 20.05 -2.02
N ILE A 50 1.17 19.03 -2.82
CA ILE A 50 1.47 19.19 -4.24
C ILE A 50 0.19 19.24 -5.09
N LEU A 51 -0.75 18.32 -4.85
CA LEU A 51 -1.90 18.14 -5.73
C LEU A 51 -3.05 19.10 -5.43
N MET A 52 -3.24 19.49 -4.19
CA MET A 52 -4.35 20.40 -3.82
C MET A 52 -4.24 21.79 -4.50
N PRO A 53 -3.08 22.47 -4.51
CA PRO A 53 -2.92 23.71 -5.26
C PRO A 53 -3.21 23.55 -6.77
N ILE A 54 -2.77 22.43 -7.38
CA ILE A 54 -2.99 22.16 -8.80
C ILE A 54 -4.49 22.01 -9.10
N LEU A 55 -5.23 21.31 -8.23
CA LEU A 55 -6.68 21.11 -8.38
C LEU A 55 -7.46 22.41 -8.20
N ILE A 56 -7.08 23.25 -7.23
CA ILE A 56 -7.67 24.56 -7.03
C ILE A 56 -7.43 25.44 -8.26
N TYR A 57 -6.21 25.46 -8.77
CA TYR A 57 -5.86 26.24 -9.97
C TYR A 57 -6.66 25.78 -11.20
N LYS A 58 -6.83 24.47 -11.38
CA LYS A 58 -7.63 23.89 -12.47
C LYS A 58 -9.14 23.98 -12.26
N LYS A 59 -9.60 24.43 -11.08
CA LYS A 59 -11.02 24.42 -10.68
C LYS A 59 -11.68 23.04 -10.80
N ASP A 60 -10.92 21.98 -10.61
CA ASP A 60 -11.34 20.58 -10.81
C ASP A 60 -11.44 19.85 -9.47
N THR A 61 -12.29 20.36 -8.56
CA THR A 61 -12.47 19.81 -7.21
C THR A 61 -13.79 19.06 -7.03
N ALA A 62 -14.73 19.20 -7.98
CA ALA A 62 -16.09 18.68 -7.84
C ALA A 62 -16.15 17.16 -7.66
N PHE A 63 -15.18 16.41 -8.22
CA PHE A 63 -15.14 14.95 -8.10
C PHE A 63 -14.82 14.50 -6.67
N LEU A 64 -14.14 15.30 -5.84
CA LEU A 64 -13.79 14.94 -4.47
C LEU A 64 -15.02 14.71 -3.56
N TRP A 65 -16.15 15.31 -3.92
CA TRP A 65 -17.41 15.17 -3.17
C TRP A 65 -18.22 13.93 -3.56
N LYS A 66 -17.73 13.14 -4.53
CA LYS A 66 -18.36 11.88 -4.90
C LYS A 66 -17.93 10.77 -3.94
N LYS A 67 -18.80 9.77 -3.79
CA LYS A 67 -18.52 8.61 -2.91
C LYS A 67 -17.40 7.70 -3.43
N GLU A 68 -17.22 7.64 -4.75
CA GLU A 68 -16.25 6.76 -5.39
C GLU A 68 -14.80 7.08 -5.00
N PRO A 69 -14.29 8.33 -5.11
CA PRO A 69 -12.96 8.71 -4.63
C PRO A 69 -12.78 8.48 -3.14
N PHE A 70 -13.82 8.69 -2.32
CA PHE A 70 -13.75 8.44 -0.88
C PHE A 70 -13.54 6.95 -0.57
N ILE A 71 -14.33 6.07 -1.19
CA ILE A 71 -14.17 4.61 -1.03
C ILE A 71 -12.80 4.16 -1.49
N LEU A 72 -12.32 4.66 -2.65
CA LEU A 72 -10.99 4.36 -3.16
C LEU A 72 -9.87 4.84 -2.21
N ALA A 73 -10.03 6.03 -1.63
CA ALA A 73 -9.09 6.58 -0.66
C ALA A 73 -9.02 5.71 0.61
N MET A 74 -10.15 5.22 1.09
CA MET A 74 -10.18 4.35 2.27
C MET A 74 -9.54 2.99 1.96
N ILE A 75 -9.97 2.31 0.90
CA ILE A 75 -9.52 0.95 0.58
C ILE A 75 -8.08 0.94 0.07
N GLY A 76 -7.79 1.67 -1.01
CA GLY A 76 -6.47 1.67 -1.68
C GLY A 76 -5.47 2.69 -1.12
N GLY A 77 -5.92 3.60 -0.26
CA GLY A 77 -5.09 4.59 0.40
C GLY A 77 -4.81 4.24 1.85
N VAL A 78 -5.68 4.67 2.76
CA VAL A 78 -5.44 4.58 4.21
C VAL A 78 -5.31 3.13 4.69
N CYS A 79 -6.33 2.30 4.45
CA CYS A 79 -6.34 0.92 4.96
C CYS A 79 -5.20 0.09 4.37
N TYR A 80 -4.98 0.19 3.05
CA TYR A 80 -3.86 -0.49 2.39
C TYR A 80 -2.51 -0.08 2.97
N CYS A 81 -2.25 1.21 3.11
CA CYS A 81 -0.96 1.68 3.62
C CYS A 81 -0.73 1.25 5.06
N ILE A 82 -1.73 1.39 5.93
CA ILE A 82 -1.60 1.01 7.34
C ILE A 82 -1.31 -0.49 7.47
N THR A 83 -2.07 -1.34 6.78
CA THR A 83 -1.85 -2.79 6.85
C THR A 83 -0.50 -3.19 6.28
N ALA A 84 -0.10 -2.62 5.12
CA ALA A 84 1.19 -2.91 4.49
C ALA A 84 2.37 -2.42 5.34
N TYR A 85 2.34 -1.17 5.83
CA TYR A 85 3.42 -0.65 6.67
C TYR A 85 3.49 -1.35 8.04
N SER A 86 2.35 -1.71 8.62
CA SER A 86 2.32 -2.49 9.87
C SER A 86 2.97 -3.87 9.68
N ALA A 87 2.75 -4.52 8.55
CA ALA A 87 3.32 -5.85 8.27
C ALA A 87 4.85 -5.85 8.32
N PHE A 88 5.51 -4.78 7.84
CA PHE A 88 6.97 -4.67 7.86
C PHE A 88 7.59 -4.63 9.26
N HIS A 89 6.81 -4.36 10.31
CA HIS A 89 7.30 -4.45 11.70
C HIS A 89 7.42 -5.91 12.19
N TYR A 90 6.69 -6.83 11.58
CA TYR A 90 6.62 -8.23 12.01
C TYR A 90 7.50 -9.15 11.17
N VAL A 91 7.68 -8.87 9.88
CA VAL A 91 8.36 -9.78 8.94
C VAL A 91 9.33 -9.06 8.01
N PRO A 92 10.35 -9.76 7.48
CA PRO A 92 11.28 -9.22 6.48
C PRO A 92 10.59 -8.79 5.19
N ALA A 93 11.27 -7.92 4.41
CA ALA A 93 10.74 -7.42 3.14
C ALA A 93 10.49 -8.51 2.08
N ALA A 94 11.19 -9.63 2.15
CA ALA A 94 10.99 -10.77 1.26
C ALA A 94 9.56 -11.34 1.33
N HIS A 95 8.92 -11.31 2.51
CA HIS A 95 7.53 -11.74 2.70
C HIS A 95 6.56 -10.86 1.92
N ALA A 96 6.84 -9.55 1.76
CA ALA A 96 6.03 -8.66 0.93
C ALA A 96 6.02 -9.08 -0.55
N ALA A 97 7.12 -9.64 -1.07
CA ALA A 97 7.17 -10.12 -2.45
C ALA A 97 6.17 -11.26 -2.69
N ILE A 98 5.97 -12.13 -1.71
CA ILE A 98 5.07 -13.29 -1.78
C ILE A 98 3.64 -12.86 -1.43
N PHE A 99 3.42 -12.42 -0.19
CA PHE A 99 2.08 -12.24 0.37
C PHE A 99 1.41 -10.92 -0.03
N LEU A 100 2.18 -9.87 -0.35
CA LEU A 100 1.64 -8.63 -0.88
C LEU A 100 1.63 -8.67 -2.41
N ASN A 101 2.80 -8.54 -3.04
CA ASN A 101 2.88 -8.36 -4.49
C ASN A 101 2.45 -9.62 -5.26
N GLY A 102 2.83 -10.80 -4.80
CA GLY A 102 2.47 -12.07 -5.42
C GLY A 102 0.98 -12.38 -5.32
N CYS A 103 0.31 -11.99 -4.24
CA CYS A 103 -1.13 -12.25 -4.06
C CYS A 103 -2.04 -11.21 -4.73
N ILE A 104 -1.56 -10.00 -5.08
CA ILE A 104 -2.39 -8.96 -5.70
C ILE A 104 -3.16 -9.44 -6.93
N PRO A 105 -2.56 -10.11 -7.94
CA PRO A 105 -3.30 -10.56 -9.11
C PRO A 105 -4.39 -11.58 -8.77
N LEU A 106 -4.11 -12.50 -7.84
CA LEU A 106 -5.08 -13.49 -7.35
C LEU A 106 -6.26 -12.79 -6.66
N CYS A 107 -5.97 -11.89 -5.72
CA CYS A 107 -6.98 -11.12 -4.99
C CYS A 107 -7.80 -10.24 -5.94
N THR A 108 -7.17 -9.65 -6.97
CA THR A 108 -7.85 -8.85 -7.99
C THR A 108 -8.82 -9.71 -8.79
N ALA A 109 -8.42 -10.91 -9.22
CA ALA A 109 -9.28 -11.82 -9.95
C ALA A 109 -10.48 -12.27 -9.09
N VAL A 110 -10.22 -12.68 -7.84
CA VAL A 110 -11.27 -13.06 -6.88
C VAL A 110 -12.22 -11.89 -6.61
N ALA A 111 -11.72 -10.69 -6.39
CA ALA A 111 -12.55 -9.50 -6.19
C ALA A 111 -13.41 -9.18 -7.43
N ALA A 112 -12.87 -9.31 -8.65
CA ALA A 112 -13.62 -9.12 -9.89
C ALA A 112 -14.77 -10.14 -10.04
N TYR A 113 -14.51 -11.38 -9.68
CA TYR A 113 -15.54 -12.42 -9.69
C TYR A 113 -16.62 -12.16 -8.63
N LEU A 114 -16.23 -11.90 -7.38
CA LEU A 114 -17.18 -11.74 -6.28
C LEU A 114 -18.04 -10.48 -6.40
N LEU A 115 -17.43 -9.35 -6.81
CA LEU A 115 -18.13 -8.07 -6.87
C LEU A 115 -18.93 -7.88 -8.16
N PHE A 116 -18.43 -8.41 -9.28
CA PHE A 116 -19.01 -8.13 -10.60
C PHE A 116 -19.32 -9.38 -11.42
N ARG A 117 -19.17 -10.57 -10.82
CA ARG A 117 -19.42 -11.88 -11.44
C ARG A 117 -18.75 -12.04 -12.82
N GLN A 118 -17.54 -11.46 -12.97
CA GLN A 118 -16.77 -11.60 -14.19
C GLN A 118 -16.27 -13.04 -14.32
N PRO A 119 -16.66 -13.80 -15.33
CA PRO A 119 -16.23 -15.18 -15.49
C PRO A 119 -14.74 -15.23 -15.84
N PHE A 120 -14.05 -16.25 -15.35
CA PHE A 120 -12.67 -16.52 -15.75
C PHE A 120 -12.69 -17.36 -17.02
N ASP A 121 -11.86 -16.97 -17.99
CA ASP A 121 -11.54 -17.83 -19.12
C ASP A 121 -10.50 -18.90 -18.74
N ARG A 122 -10.27 -19.88 -19.63
CA ARG A 122 -9.32 -20.96 -19.37
C ARG A 122 -7.88 -20.47 -19.12
N HIS A 123 -7.47 -19.43 -19.83
CA HIS A 123 -6.13 -18.85 -19.68
C HIS A 123 -5.95 -18.18 -18.33
N THR A 124 -6.98 -17.47 -17.87
CA THR A 124 -6.99 -16.87 -16.51
C THR A 124 -6.91 -17.95 -15.45
N TRP A 125 -7.69 -19.03 -15.53
CA TRP A 125 -7.62 -20.17 -14.61
C TRP A 125 -6.23 -20.78 -14.57
N LEU A 126 -5.64 -21.05 -15.72
CA LEU A 126 -4.30 -21.62 -15.82
C LEU A 126 -3.25 -20.69 -15.18
N SER A 127 -3.29 -19.39 -15.49
CA SER A 127 -2.37 -18.39 -14.94
C SER A 127 -2.48 -18.28 -13.42
N LEU A 128 -3.70 -18.24 -12.88
CA LEU A 128 -3.93 -18.19 -11.44
C LEU A 128 -3.46 -19.47 -10.73
N SER A 129 -3.64 -20.64 -11.37
CA SER A 129 -3.18 -21.93 -10.82
C SER A 129 -1.65 -22.02 -10.77
N ILE A 130 -0.96 -21.60 -11.85
CA ILE A 130 0.51 -21.54 -11.87
C ILE A 130 1.03 -20.57 -10.82
N MET A 131 0.40 -19.40 -10.69
CA MET A 131 0.76 -18.41 -9.69
C MET A 131 0.56 -18.93 -8.26
N LEU A 132 -0.56 -19.59 -7.98
CA LEU A 132 -0.83 -20.18 -6.68
C LEU A 132 0.21 -21.26 -6.34
N LEU A 133 0.56 -22.11 -7.32
CA LEU A 133 1.61 -23.12 -7.17
C LEU A 133 2.97 -22.48 -6.84
N ALA A 134 3.34 -21.42 -7.55
CA ALA A 134 4.58 -20.69 -7.29
C ALA A 134 4.59 -20.05 -5.90
N LEU A 135 3.49 -19.42 -5.46
CA LEU A 135 3.37 -18.84 -4.13
C LEU A 135 3.46 -19.89 -3.02
N THR A 136 2.82 -21.06 -3.20
CA THR A 136 2.91 -22.16 -2.22
C THR A 136 4.32 -22.73 -2.17
N ALA A 137 5.00 -22.90 -3.30
CA ALA A 137 6.39 -23.34 -3.34
C ALA A 137 7.33 -22.36 -2.63
N MET A 138 7.20 -21.04 -2.92
CA MET A 138 8.00 -20.01 -2.26
C MET A 138 7.74 -19.95 -0.75
N SER A 139 6.48 -20.06 -0.32
CA SER A 139 6.11 -20.11 1.10
C SER A 139 6.69 -21.35 1.79
N GLY A 140 6.72 -22.50 1.09
CA GLY A 140 7.33 -23.73 1.58
C GLY A 140 8.85 -23.63 1.77
N LEU A 141 9.56 -23.03 0.83
CA LEU A 141 11.00 -22.74 0.97
C LEU A 141 11.28 -21.80 2.13
N MET A 142 10.48 -20.74 2.26
CA MET A 142 10.60 -19.78 3.36
C MET A 142 10.35 -20.46 4.73
N TYR A 143 9.41 -21.40 4.82
CA TYR A 143 9.20 -22.19 6.02
C TYR A 143 10.42 -23.04 6.38
N GLN A 144 11.08 -23.64 5.39
CA GLN A 144 12.30 -24.42 5.64
C GLN A 144 13.44 -23.56 6.19
N GLU A 145 13.55 -22.30 5.76
CA GLU A 145 14.59 -21.38 6.22
C GLU A 145 14.29 -20.77 7.59
N THR A 146 13.03 -20.42 7.87
CA THR A 146 12.64 -19.62 9.05
C THR A 146 11.97 -20.45 10.15
N GLY A 147 11.48 -21.65 9.83
CA GLY A 147 10.67 -22.48 10.74
C GLY A 147 9.26 -21.92 11.02
N VAL A 148 8.88 -20.79 10.41
CA VAL A 148 7.59 -20.13 10.62
C VAL A 148 6.74 -20.24 9.35
N ALA A 149 5.64 -21.01 9.43
CA ALA A 149 4.76 -21.24 8.28
C ALA A 149 3.96 -19.98 7.87
N PHE A 150 3.48 -19.22 8.85
CA PHE A 150 2.65 -18.03 8.62
C PHE A 150 2.67 -17.15 9.87
N SER A 151 2.92 -15.87 9.70
CA SER A 151 2.99 -14.89 10.77
C SER A 151 1.87 -13.84 10.66
N LEU A 152 1.68 -13.06 11.72
CA LEU A 152 0.76 -11.92 11.69
C LEU A 152 1.12 -10.93 10.56
N GLY A 153 2.42 -10.73 10.28
CA GLY A 153 2.88 -9.87 9.20
C GLY A 153 2.45 -10.38 7.82
N ASP A 154 2.49 -11.69 7.60
CA ASP A 154 2.03 -12.32 6.35
C ASP A 154 0.52 -12.12 6.15
N GLY A 155 -0.26 -12.26 7.24
CA GLY A 155 -1.69 -11.97 7.24
C GLY A 155 -2.00 -10.51 6.89
N LEU A 156 -1.22 -9.57 7.42
CA LEU A 156 -1.36 -8.15 7.11
C LEU A 156 -0.98 -7.84 5.65
N PHE A 157 0.07 -8.47 5.11
CA PHE A 157 0.41 -8.35 3.69
C PHE A 157 -0.68 -8.94 2.78
N PHE A 158 -1.22 -10.10 3.14
CA PHE A 158 -2.32 -10.70 2.39
C PHE A 158 -3.57 -9.80 2.42
N LEU A 159 -3.94 -9.25 3.59
CA LEU A 159 -5.03 -8.28 3.70
C LEU A 159 -4.77 -7.05 2.82
N SER A 160 -3.54 -6.55 2.78
CA SER A 160 -3.16 -5.45 1.89
C SER A 160 -3.33 -5.83 0.42
N ALA A 161 -3.01 -7.07 0.03
CA ALA A 161 -3.23 -7.57 -1.33
C ALA A 161 -4.73 -7.63 -1.68
N VAL A 162 -5.59 -8.02 -0.75
CA VAL A 162 -7.05 -8.01 -0.91
C VAL A 162 -7.56 -6.59 -1.09
N LEU A 163 -7.11 -5.65 -0.25
CA LEU A 163 -7.49 -4.24 -0.34
C LEU A 163 -7.05 -3.63 -1.68
N TRP A 164 -5.82 -3.86 -2.11
CA TRP A 164 -5.30 -3.35 -3.38
C TRP A 164 -5.99 -3.99 -4.59
N GLY A 165 -6.25 -5.30 -4.55
CA GLY A 165 -7.01 -6.01 -5.57
C GLY A 165 -8.42 -5.44 -5.72
N THR A 166 -9.13 -5.25 -4.59
CA THR A 166 -10.46 -4.62 -4.56
C THR A 166 -10.43 -3.19 -5.10
N PHE A 167 -9.47 -2.38 -4.68
CA PHE A 167 -9.24 -1.03 -5.20
C PHE A 167 -9.08 -1.02 -6.72
N THR A 168 -8.26 -1.92 -7.26
CA THR A 168 -7.99 -2.02 -8.70
C THR A 168 -9.25 -2.36 -9.49
N VAL A 169 -10.07 -3.28 -8.99
CA VAL A 169 -11.33 -3.68 -9.61
C VAL A 169 -12.36 -2.55 -9.60
N LEU A 170 -12.53 -1.89 -8.45
CA LEU A 170 -13.45 -0.74 -8.31
C LEU A 170 -13.03 0.42 -9.22
N LEU A 171 -11.74 0.73 -9.27
CA LEU A 171 -11.18 1.77 -10.14
C LEU A 171 -11.53 1.53 -11.61
N ARG A 172 -11.35 0.28 -12.06
CA ARG A 172 -11.68 -0.12 -13.43
C ARG A 172 -13.18 -0.06 -13.72
N GLN A 173 -14.00 -0.52 -12.78
CA GLN A 173 -15.45 -0.58 -12.95
C GLN A 173 -16.10 0.81 -12.99
N TRP A 174 -15.64 1.72 -12.15
CA TRP A 174 -16.16 3.10 -12.13
C TRP A 174 -15.61 3.97 -13.25
N LYS A 175 -14.70 3.45 -14.08
CA LYS A 175 -14.12 4.14 -15.26
C LYS A 175 -13.58 5.54 -14.92
N LEU A 176 -13.08 5.71 -13.71
CA LEU A 176 -12.49 6.98 -13.29
C LEU A 176 -11.19 7.23 -14.05
N SER A 177 -10.95 8.49 -14.42
CA SER A 177 -9.67 8.86 -15.03
C SER A 177 -8.52 8.61 -14.04
N ALA A 178 -7.35 8.25 -14.56
CA ALA A 178 -6.16 8.05 -13.73
C ALA A 178 -5.84 9.30 -12.87
N TRP A 179 -6.04 10.49 -13.45
CA TRP A 179 -5.84 11.76 -12.75
C TRP A 179 -6.78 11.92 -11.54
N HIS A 180 -8.10 11.78 -11.75
CA HIS A 180 -9.09 11.94 -10.67
C HIS A 180 -8.93 10.88 -9.58
N SER A 181 -8.57 9.66 -9.96
CA SER A 181 -8.34 8.58 -8.99
C SER A 181 -7.13 8.84 -8.10
N MET A 182 -5.99 9.18 -8.72
CA MET A 182 -4.76 9.45 -7.98
C MET A 182 -4.88 10.69 -7.10
N ALA A 183 -5.42 11.79 -7.67
CA ALA A 183 -5.63 13.03 -6.93
C ALA A 183 -6.66 12.85 -5.80
N GLY A 184 -7.75 12.14 -6.04
CA GLY A 184 -8.76 11.83 -5.02
C GLY A 184 -8.19 11.04 -3.85
N VAL A 185 -7.48 9.95 -4.12
CA VAL A 185 -6.82 9.15 -3.09
C VAL A 185 -5.81 9.99 -2.31
N ALA A 186 -4.93 10.72 -3.00
CA ALA A 186 -3.90 11.51 -2.34
C ALA A 186 -4.46 12.63 -1.44
N ILE A 187 -5.47 13.35 -1.92
CA ILE A 187 -6.07 14.47 -1.17
C ILE A 187 -6.90 13.96 0.00
N LEU A 188 -7.79 13.00 -0.22
CA LEU A 188 -8.64 12.48 0.85
C LEU A 188 -7.83 11.77 1.93
N CYS A 189 -6.82 10.98 1.55
CA CYS A 189 -5.91 10.37 2.53
C CYS A 189 -5.05 11.40 3.25
N GLY A 190 -4.64 12.48 2.55
CA GLY A 190 -3.91 13.60 3.17
C GLY A 190 -4.74 14.32 4.22
N LEU A 191 -6.03 14.57 3.95
CA LEU A 191 -6.97 15.15 4.91
C LEU A 191 -7.16 14.25 6.14
N VAL A 192 -7.33 12.94 5.93
CA VAL A 192 -7.42 11.96 7.02
C VAL A 192 -6.12 11.94 7.84
N GLY A 193 -4.96 11.94 7.18
CA GLY A 193 -3.66 11.97 7.83
C GLY A 193 -3.45 13.24 8.67
N MET A 194 -3.85 14.41 8.14
CA MET A 194 -3.82 15.67 8.90
C MET A 194 -4.77 15.65 10.10
N GLY A 195 -5.99 15.13 9.94
CA GLY A 195 -6.95 15.01 11.02
C GLY A 195 -6.42 14.14 12.16
N ILE A 196 -5.85 13.00 11.85
CA ILE A 196 -5.25 12.09 12.84
C ILE A 196 -4.00 12.71 13.47
N GLY A 197 -3.15 13.36 12.68
CA GLY A 197 -1.96 14.06 13.17
C GLY A 197 -2.29 15.21 14.13
N ALA A 198 -3.36 15.96 13.83
CA ALA A 198 -3.86 17.01 14.72
C ALA A 198 -4.40 16.47 16.05
N LEU A 199 -5.00 15.27 16.03
CA LEU A 199 -5.52 14.62 17.24
C LEU A 199 -4.42 13.95 18.09
N GLN A 200 -3.22 13.74 17.54
CA GLN A 200 -2.12 13.05 18.24
C GLN A 200 -0.76 13.79 18.16
N PRO A 201 -0.70 15.11 18.39
CA PRO A 201 0.54 15.90 18.21
C PRO A 201 1.69 15.48 19.13
N TRP A 202 1.41 14.70 20.19
CA TRP A 202 2.35 14.41 21.27
C TRP A 202 2.98 13.01 21.23
N ARG A 203 2.68 12.16 20.26
CA ARG A 203 3.21 10.77 20.22
C ARG A 203 4.73 10.74 20.01
N TRP A 204 5.26 11.60 19.15
CA TRP A 204 6.70 11.71 18.88
C TRP A 204 7.49 12.15 20.13
N ILE A 205 7.02 13.19 20.80
CA ILE A 205 7.66 13.72 22.01
C ILE A 205 7.63 12.68 23.15
N ARG A 206 6.56 11.92 23.25
CA ARG A 206 6.42 10.88 24.28
C ARG A 206 7.34 9.69 24.05
N GLN A 207 7.57 9.28 22.79
CA GLN A 207 8.48 8.17 22.49
C GLN A 207 9.95 8.55 22.76
N ASP A 208 10.35 9.75 22.42
CA ASP A 208 11.71 10.23 22.66
C ASP A 208 11.98 10.43 24.15
N SER A 209 11.01 10.93 24.90
CA SER A 209 11.14 11.06 26.36
C SER A 209 11.20 9.70 27.07
N LEU A 210 10.42 8.71 26.61
CA LEU A 210 10.46 7.34 27.14
C LEU A 210 11.79 6.64 26.84
N LYS A 211 12.31 6.78 25.62
CA LYS A 211 13.64 6.24 25.24
C LYS A 211 14.75 6.87 26.06
N ALA A 212 14.71 8.20 26.21
CA ALA A 212 15.68 8.92 27.03
C ALA A 212 15.63 8.48 28.52
N GLN A 213 14.44 8.25 29.07
CA GLN A 213 14.30 7.74 30.45
C GLN A 213 14.81 6.30 30.58
N LEU A 214 14.55 5.41 29.62
CA LEU A 214 15.07 4.05 29.62
C LEU A 214 16.60 3.99 29.50
N GLU A 215 17.18 4.86 28.68
CA GLU A 215 18.65 4.98 28.59
C GLU A 215 19.30 5.52 29.86
N GLN A 216 18.64 6.46 30.54
CA GLN A 216 19.10 6.95 31.84
C GLN A 216 19.03 5.85 32.92
N GLN A 217 17.95 5.06 32.96
CA GLN A 217 17.85 3.93 33.89
C GLN A 217 18.93 2.86 33.65
N LYS A 218 19.23 2.56 32.37
CA LYS A 218 20.30 1.61 32.01
C LYS A 218 21.72 2.11 32.39
N LYS A 219 21.92 3.40 32.51
CA LYS A 219 23.21 3.97 32.94
C LYS A 219 23.37 4.04 34.49
N GLN A 220 22.26 3.86 35.21
CA GLN A 220 22.24 3.90 36.68
C GLN A 220 22.20 2.50 37.33
N SER A 221 21.97 1.46 36.53
CA SER A 221 22.04 0.04 36.93
C SER A 221 23.37 -0.57 36.53
#